data_7d2828ff61a2ce6efe4c02f12ff6ab3a
#
_entry.id   7d2828ff61a2ce6efe4c02f12ff6ab3a
#
_cell.length_a   1.000
_cell.length_b   1.000
_cell.length_c   1.000
_cell.angle_alpha   90.00
_cell.angle_beta   90.00
_cell.angle_gamma   90.00
#
_symmetry.space_group_name_H-M   'P 1'
#
loop_
_entity.id
_entity.type
_entity.pdbx_description
1 polymer ?
#
loop_
_entity_poly.entity_id
_entity_poly.type
_entity_poly.pdbx_seq_one_letter_code
_entity_poly.pdbx_strand_id
1 'polypeptide(L)'
;MKTRESSDPYYDLIDDFDLIVSSFQSQYGLRLSKEIPAGMSWDEFSDLLSGIGPDTALGRIVAIRAEEDEEILKHFTPEQHRIRRKWRNKQAMKVSEEDRDKFLEAMKQAFIDMAGGANG
;
A
#
# COMPACT_ATOMS: atom_id res chain seq x y z
N MET A 1 8.34 3.29 17.92
CA MET A 1 8.46 3.11 17.39
C MET A 1 8.97 3.22 16.58
N LYS A 2 9.18 3.15 16.15
CA LYS A 2 9.51 3.19 15.32
C LYS A 2 9.99 2.63 14.57
N THR A 3 10.09 2.32 14.77
CA THR A 3 10.58 1.61 13.93
C THR A 3 10.09 1.32 12.70
N ARG A 4 9.03 1.33 12.51
CA ARG A 4 8.55 1.12 11.38
C ARG A 4 8.88 1.97 10.38
N GLU A 5 9.23 3.00 10.65
CA GLU A 5 9.49 3.93 9.71
C GLU A 5 10.66 3.57 8.92
N SER A 6 11.54 2.89 9.43
CA SER A 6 12.71 2.56 8.69
C SER A 6 12.49 1.41 7.75
N SER A 7 11.43 0.65 7.95
CA SER A 7 11.25 -0.51 7.11
C SER A 7 10.36 -0.19 5.96
N ASP A 8 10.66 -0.78 4.83
CA ASP A 8 9.80 -0.68 3.68
C ASP A 8 8.54 -1.47 3.92
N PRO A 9 7.41 -0.92 3.58
CA PRO A 9 6.16 -1.63 3.79
C PRO A 9 5.90 -2.73 2.77
N TYR A 10 6.78 -2.91 1.80
CA TYR A 10 6.62 -3.89 0.73
C TYR A 10 5.38 -3.65 -0.12
N TYR A 11 4.94 -2.41 -0.17
CA TYR A 11 3.91 -2.01 -1.12
C TYR A 11 4.18 -0.57 -1.55
N ASP A 12 3.62 -0.21 -2.69
CA ASP A 12 3.74 1.13 -3.23
C ASP A 12 2.34 1.75 -3.23
N LEU A 13 2.21 2.90 -2.60
CA LEU A 13 0.89 3.50 -2.42
C LEU A 13 0.20 3.75 -3.75
N ILE A 14 0.94 4.15 -4.75
CA ILE A 14 0.35 4.46 -6.04
C ILE A 14 0.12 3.22 -6.88
N ASP A 15 1.17 2.42 -7.05
CA ASP A 15 1.08 1.24 -7.91
C ASP A 15 0.14 0.18 -7.39
N ASP A 16 0.02 0.08 -6.07
CA ASP A 16 -0.79 -0.96 -5.45
C ASP A 16 -2.11 -0.41 -4.91
N PHE A 17 -2.52 0.76 -5.37
CA PHE A 17 -3.70 1.38 -4.80
C PHE A 17 -4.96 0.53 -4.97
N ASP A 18 -5.08 -0.19 -6.09
CA ASP A 18 -6.25 -1.05 -6.26
C ASP A 18 -6.25 -2.21 -5.25
N LEU A 19 -5.08 -2.70 -4.85
CA LEU A 19 -5.02 -3.70 -3.78
C LEU A 19 -5.44 -3.08 -2.45
N ILE A 20 -5.08 -1.82 -2.24
CA ILE A 20 -5.47 -1.10 -1.05
C ILE A 20 -6.98 -0.93 -1.00
N VAL A 21 -7.57 -0.53 -2.12
CA VAL A 21 -9.01 -0.36 -2.21
C VAL A 21 -9.73 -1.66 -1.88
N SER A 22 -9.28 -2.75 -2.48
CA SER A 22 -9.88 -4.05 -2.25
C SER A 22 -9.74 -4.48 -0.78
N SER A 23 -8.58 -4.21 -0.19
CA SER A 23 -8.33 -4.59 1.19
C SER A 23 -9.17 -3.80 2.18
N PHE A 24 -9.36 -2.51 1.91
CA PHE A 24 -10.22 -1.70 2.76
C PHE A 24 -11.64 -2.22 2.74
N GLN A 25 -12.10 -2.61 1.56
CA GLN A 25 -13.46 -3.10 1.45
C GLN A 25 -13.61 -4.44 2.17
N SER A 26 -12.68 -5.36 1.97
CA SER A 26 -12.81 -6.69 2.57
C SER A 26 -12.59 -6.67 4.08
N GLN A 27 -11.69 -5.84 4.57
CA GLN A 27 -11.39 -5.84 6.00
C GLN A 27 -12.29 -4.91 6.78
N TYR A 28 -12.53 -3.71 6.26
CA TYR A 28 -13.27 -2.68 7.01
C TYR A 28 -14.67 -2.43 6.49
N GLY A 29 -14.98 -2.98 5.33
CA GLY A 29 -16.27 -2.68 4.72
C GLY A 29 -16.36 -1.28 4.18
N LEU A 30 -15.22 -0.63 3.94
CA LEU A 30 -15.19 0.74 3.47
C LEU A 30 -14.87 0.80 1.98
N ARG A 31 -15.61 1.61 1.28
CA ARG A 31 -15.37 1.84 -0.15
C ARG A 31 -14.66 3.18 -0.27
N LEU A 32 -13.37 3.14 -0.55
CA LEU A 32 -12.57 4.36 -0.58
C LEU A 32 -13.07 5.36 -1.61
N SER A 33 -13.61 4.87 -2.73
CA SER A 33 -14.15 5.78 -3.74
C SER A 33 -15.30 6.63 -3.20
N LYS A 34 -15.91 6.17 -2.12
CA LYS A 34 -17.00 6.89 -1.49
C LYS A 34 -16.52 7.66 -0.26
N GLU A 35 -15.67 7.02 0.52
CA GLU A 35 -15.27 7.63 1.79
C GLU A 35 -14.31 8.81 1.61
N ILE A 36 -13.43 8.73 0.61
CA ILE A 36 -12.49 9.83 0.41
C ILE A 36 -13.21 11.10 0.01
N PRO A 37 -14.10 11.08 -0.99
CA PRO A 37 -14.83 12.30 -1.30
C PRO A 37 -15.72 12.77 -0.16
N ALA A 38 -16.16 11.85 0.68
CA ALA A 38 -17.02 12.19 1.81
C ALA A 38 -16.25 12.82 2.97
N GLY A 39 -14.92 12.85 2.92
CA GLY A 39 -14.15 13.56 3.91
C GLY A 39 -13.16 12.74 4.71
N MET A 40 -12.89 11.52 4.30
CA MET A 40 -11.88 10.74 4.99
C MET A 40 -10.55 11.48 4.94
N SER A 41 -9.95 11.71 6.10
CA SER A 41 -8.69 12.44 6.16
C SER A 41 -7.52 11.53 5.80
N TRP A 42 -6.42 12.16 5.44
CA TRP A 42 -5.20 11.41 5.17
C TRP A 42 -4.76 10.63 6.40
N ASP A 43 -4.88 11.24 7.58
CA ASP A 43 -4.47 10.57 8.82
C ASP A 43 -5.31 9.34 9.07
N GLU A 44 -6.62 9.46 8.86
CA GLU A 44 -7.50 8.31 9.05
C GLU A 44 -7.18 7.22 8.06
N PHE A 45 -6.99 7.59 6.80
CA PHE A 45 -6.61 6.63 5.78
C PHE A 45 -5.32 5.91 6.14
N SER A 46 -4.31 6.68 6.56
CA SER A 46 -3.02 6.10 6.93
C SER A 46 -3.14 5.13 8.10
N ASP A 47 -3.93 5.50 9.08
CA ASP A 47 -4.12 4.63 10.24
C ASP A 47 -4.79 3.32 9.84
N LEU A 48 -5.81 3.41 9.02
CA LEU A 48 -6.52 2.21 8.57
C LEU A 48 -5.62 1.35 7.68
N LEU A 49 -4.81 1.99 6.85
CA LEU A 49 -3.90 1.26 5.99
C LEU A 49 -2.89 0.45 6.80
N SER A 50 -2.36 1.06 7.86
CA SER A 50 -1.38 0.34 8.67
C SER A 50 -2.00 -0.81 9.44
N GLY A 51 -3.31 -0.87 9.56
CA GLY A 51 -3.99 -1.97 10.22
C GLY A 51 -4.44 -3.07 9.29
N ILE A 52 -4.11 -2.97 8.01
CA ILE A 52 -4.49 -4.01 7.04
C ILE A 52 -3.79 -5.32 7.39
N GLY A 53 -4.55 -6.39 7.47
CA GLY A 53 -4.05 -7.68 7.90
C GLY A 53 -3.67 -8.61 6.77
N PRO A 54 -3.13 -9.77 7.12
CA PRO A 54 -2.56 -10.69 6.12
C PRO A 54 -3.59 -11.41 5.25
N ASP A 55 -4.85 -11.36 5.63
CA ASP A 55 -5.88 -12.07 4.86
C ASP A 55 -6.49 -11.23 3.77
N THR A 56 -5.95 -10.05 3.55
CA THR A 56 -6.46 -9.17 2.50
C THR A 56 -5.62 -9.32 1.24
N ALA A 57 -6.10 -8.74 0.14
CA ALA A 57 -5.36 -8.78 -1.11
C ALA A 57 -3.98 -8.15 -0.95
N LEU A 58 -3.93 -6.97 -0.31
CA LEU A 58 -2.65 -6.32 -0.10
C LEU A 58 -1.77 -7.13 0.84
N GLY A 59 -2.34 -7.65 1.92
CA GLY A 59 -1.58 -8.41 2.90
C GLY A 59 -0.93 -9.64 2.29
N ARG A 60 -1.65 -10.32 1.42
CA ARG A 60 -1.09 -11.51 0.77
C ARG A 60 0.07 -11.16 -0.15
N ILE A 61 -0.06 -10.08 -0.90
CA ILE A 61 1.00 -9.67 -1.81
C ILE A 61 2.23 -9.21 -1.00
N VAL A 62 2.00 -8.48 0.07
CA VAL A 62 3.10 -8.03 0.93
C VAL A 62 3.85 -9.23 1.50
N ALA A 63 3.14 -10.25 1.94
CA ALA A 63 3.78 -11.44 2.49
C ALA A 63 4.65 -12.13 1.45
N ILE A 64 4.17 -12.20 0.20
CA ILE A 64 4.96 -12.83 -0.86
C ILE A 64 6.22 -12.02 -1.13
N ARG A 65 6.10 -10.71 -1.20
CA ARG A 65 7.24 -9.85 -1.49
C ARG A 65 8.29 -9.88 -0.40
N ALA A 66 7.84 -10.04 0.84
CA ALA A 66 8.74 -9.96 2.01
C ALA A 66 9.37 -11.27 2.39
N GLU A 67 8.90 -12.38 1.83
CA GLU A 67 9.36 -13.69 2.28
C GLU A 67 10.84 -13.89 2.02
N GLU A 68 11.56 -14.36 3.04
CA GLU A 68 12.98 -14.64 2.92
C GLU A 68 13.35 -16.02 3.44
N ASP A 69 12.40 -16.75 3.97
CA ASP A 69 12.65 -18.08 4.48
C ASP A 69 12.77 -19.04 3.31
N GLU A 70 13.96 -19.65 3.17
CA GLU A 70 14.22 -20.54 2.04
C GLU A 70 13.28 -21.72 1.99
N GLU A 71 12.87 -22.22 3.15
CA GLU A 71 11.94 -23.35 3.16
C GLU A 71 10.59 -22.95 2.59
N ILE A 72 10.15 -21.75 2.90
CA ILE A 72 8.88 -21.28 2.37
C ILE A 72 9.01 -20.96 0.88
N LEU A 73 10.13 -20.36 0.51
CA LEU A 73 10.36 -20.00 -0.90
C LEU A 73 10.37 -21.23 -1.81
N LYS A 74 10.83 -22.37 -1.28
CA LYS A 74 10.83 -23.57 -2.08
C LYS A 74 9.43 -24.00 -2.51
N HIS A 75 8.44 -23.61 -1.74
CA HIS A 75 7.07 -24.00 -2.03
C HIS A 75 6.27 -22.94 -2.74
N PHE A 76 6.93 -21.81 -3.09
CA PHE A 76 6.27 -20.78 -3.86
C PHE A 76 5.93 -21.28 -5.25
N THR A 77 4.77 -20.88 -5.75
CA THR A 77 4.42 -21.13 -7.14
C THR A 77 5.27 -20.23 -8.04
N PRO A 78 5.37 -20.54 -9.33
CA PRO A 78 6.06 -19.65 -10.26
C PRO A 78 5.50 -18.23 -10.22
N GLU A 79 4.20 -18.08 -10.06
CA GLU A 79 3.60 -16.76 -9.99
C GLU A 79 4.05 -16.01 -8.75
N GLN A 80 4.12 -16.69 -7.61
CA GLN A 80 4.59 -16.05 -6.38
C GLN A 80 6.04 -15.63 -6.51
N HIS A 81 6.88 -16.48 -7.11
CA HIS A 81 8.26 -16.10 -7.36
C HIS A 81 8.34 -14.88 -8.27
N ARG A 82 7.48 -14.80 -9.25
CA ARG A 82 7.47 -13.68 -10.18
C ARG A 82 7.09 -12.39 -9.47
N ILE A 83 6.08 -12.45 -8.63
CA ILE A 83 5.63 -11.29 -7.86
C ILE A 83 6.76 -10.78 -6.97
N ARG A 84 7.42 -11.70 -6.28
CA ARG A 84 8.51 -11.34 -5.39
C ARG A 84 9.69 -10.74 -6.15
N ARG A 85 10.06 -11.37 -7.25
CA ARG A 85 11.19 -10.90 -8.04
C ARG A 85 10.92 -9.53 -8.65
N LYS A 86 9.70 -9.33 -9.13
CA LYS A 86 9.35 -8.05 -9.73
C LYS A 86 9.46 -6.92 -8.72
N TRP A 87 9.01 -7.17 -7.52
CA TRP A 87 9.10 -6.16 -6.47
C TRP A 87 10.56 -5.84 -6.14
N ARG A 88 11.38 -6.86 -6.00
CA ARG A 88 12.77 -6.64 -5.63
C ARG A 88 13.56 -5.94 -6.73
N ASN A 89 13.24 -6.25 -7.98
CA ASN A 89 13.85 -5.55 -9.10
C ASN A 89 13.44 -4.08 -9.11
N LYS A 90 12.19 -3.83 -8.82
CA LYS A 90 11.70 -2.45 -8.78
C LYS A 90 12.39 -1.66 -7.68
N GLN A 91 12.59 -2.28 -6.53
CA GLN A 91 13.26 -1.60 -5.42
C GLN A 91 14.71 -1.28 -5.77
N ALA A 92 15.35 -2.12 -6.53
CA ALA A 92 16.73 -1.87 -6.95
C ALA A 92 16.83 -0.64 -7.84
N MET A 93 15.73 -0.27 -8.47
CA MET A 93 15.70 0.87 -9.39
C MET A 93 14.86 2.01 -8.85
N LYS A 94 14.62 2.01 -7.56
CA LYS A 94 13.70 2.98 -7.01
C LYS A 94 14.19 4.41 -7.12
N VAL A 95 13.23 5.32 -7.16
CA VAL A 95 13.53 6.74 -7.23
C VAL A 95 14.08 7.23 -5.90
N SER A 96 14.61 8.42 -5.92
CA SER A 96 15.18 9.02 -4.73
C SER A 96 14.12 9.23 -3.66
N GLU A 97 14.58 9.42 -2.44
CA GLU A 97 13.69 9.68 -1.34
C GLU A 97 12.92 10.97 -1.54
N GLU A 98 13.57 11.95 -2.14
CA GLU A 98 12.93 13.22 -2.42
C GLU A 98 11.75 13.03 -3.37
N ASP A 99 11.93 12.24 -4.42
CA ASP A 99 10.86 11.97 -5.37
C ASP A 99 9.73 11.21 -4.71
N ARG A 100 10.08 10.29 -3.83
CA ARG A 100 9.06 9.53 -3.11
C ARG A 100 8.22 10.47 -2.23
N ASP A 101 8.87 11.42 -1.56
CA ASP A 101 8.17 12.38 -0.74
C ASP A 101 7.22 13.23 -1.57
N LYS A 102 7.63 13.56 -2.78
CA LYS A 102 6.76 14.32 -3.67
C LYS A 102 5.51 13.53 -4.04
N PHE A 103 5.68 12.23 -4.29
CA PHE A 103 4.52 11.40 -4.60
C PHE A 103 3.57 11.32 -3.42
N LEU A 104 4.11 11.19 -2.22
CA LEU A 104 3.26 11.12 -1.03
C LEU A 104 2.52 12.43 -0.82
N GLU A 105 3.21 13.55 -1.03
CA GLU A 105 2.56 14.84 -0.91
C GLU A 105 1.45 15.02 -1.93
N ALA A 106 1.70 14.55 -3.15
CA ALA A 106 0.67 14.63 -4.19
C ALA A 106 -0.54 13.78 -3.82
N MET A 107 -0.30 12.63 -3.23
CA MET A 107 -1.41 11.76 -2.83
C MET A 107 -2.23 12.40 -1.71
N LYS A 108 -1.54 13.00 -0.73
CA LYS A 108 -2.23 13.70 0.35
C LYS A 108 -3.05 14.86 -0.21
N GLN A 109 -2.47 15.59 -1.15
CA GLN A 109 -3.18 16.71 -1.74
C GLN A 109 -4.41 16.24 -2.52
N ALA A 110 -4.28 15.10 -3.18
CA ALA A 110 -5.42 14.56 -3.90
C ALA A 110 -6.57 14.22 -2.95
N PHE A 111 -6.24 13.68 -1.77
CA PHE A 111 -7.27 13.40 -0.76
C PHE A 111 -7.95 14.69 -0.32
N ILE A 112 -7.15 15.72 -0.06
CA ILE A 112 -7.68 17.00 0.35
C ILE A 112 -8.57 17.58 -0.73
N ASP A 113 -8.10 17.53 -1.98
CA ASP A 113 -8.85 18.09 -3.10
C ASP A 113 -10.18 17.37 -3.31
N MET A 114 -10.18 16.06 -3.17
CA MET A 114 -11.41 15.31 -3.35
C MET A 114 -12.42 15.67 -2.28
N ALA A 115 -11.99 15.77 -1.04
CA ALA A 115 -12.88 16.15 0.04
C ALA A 115 -13.29 17.61 -0.07
N GLY A 116 -12.31 18.48 -0.36
CA GLY A 116 -12.60 19.90 -0.50
C GLY A 116 -13.44 20.21 -1.73
N GLY A 117 -13.18 19.46 -2.80
CA GLY A 117 -13.95 19.64 -4.01
C GLY A 117 -15.41 19.31 -3.81
N ALA A 118 -15.68 18.38 -2.91
CA ALA A 118 -17.06 18.05 -2.59
C ALA A 118 -17.75 19.21 -1.90
N ASN A 119 -17.00 20.05 -1.26
CA ASN A 119 -17.56 21.20 -0.55
C ASN A 119 -17.59 22.45 -1.38
N GLY A 120 -16.87 22.40 -2.43
CA GLY A 120 -16.73 23.61 -3.16
C GLY A 120 -17.14 24.03 -4.13
#